data_bfbee6df57f254cbf76c664c16a024a0
#
_entry.id   bfbee6df57f254cbf76c664c16a024a0
#
_cell.length_a   1.000
_cell.length_b   1.000
_cell.length_c   1.000
_cell.angle_alpha   90.00
_cell.angle_beta   90.00
_cell.angle_gamma   90.00
#
_symmetry.space_group_name_H-M   'P 1'
#
loop_
_entity.id
_entity.type
_entity.pdbx_description
1 polymer ?
#
loop_
_entity_poly.entity_id
_entity_poly.type
_entity_poly.pdbx_seq_one_letter_code
_entity_poly.pdbx_strand_id
1 'polypeptide(L)'
;MDERKIALIFKAFCDENRIRILKMLTSGEKCACKMLEELNGTQPTLSHHMKILCDSGVVVGRKEGKWMHYSISSEGAKIAAESLAKLTAVNCGCENKSCCEK
;
A
#
# COMPACT_ATOMS: atom_id res chain seq x y z
N MET A 1 -14.53 1.46 -11.51
CA MET A 1 -13.33 1.03 -10.83
C MET A 1 -13.35 -0.45 -10.63
N ASP A 2 -12.27 -1.12 -10.94
CA ASP A 2 -12.20 -2.56 -10.91
C ASP A 2 -12.07 -3.07 -9.47
N GLU A 3 -12.97 -3.91 -9.07
CA GLU A 3 -13.00 -4.42 -7.69
C GLU A 3 -11.77 -5.24 -7.38
N ARG A 4 -11.26 -5.96 -8.37
CA ARG A 4 -10.06 -6.77 -8.15
C ARG A 4 -8.86 -5.89 -7.88
N LYS A 5 -8.74 -4.78 -8.61
CA LYS A 5 -7.64 -3.86 -8.40
C LYS A 5 -7.73 -3.20 -7.04
N ILE A 6 -8.95 -2.84 -6.64
CA ILE A 6 -9.15 -2.25 -5.33
C ILE A 6 -8.76 -3.22 -4.24
N ALA A 7 -9.13 -4.49 -4.41
CA ALA A 7 -8.77 -5.50 -3.43
C ALA A 7 -7.26 -5.65 -3.31
N LEU A 8 -6.55 -5.59 -4.44
CA LEU A 8 -5.09 -5.66 -4.40
C LEU A 8 -4.49 -4.50 -3.63
N ILE A 9 -5.07 -3.32 -3.78
CA ILE A 9 -4.59 -2.15 -3.05
C ILE A 9 -4.73 -2.38 -1.56
N PHE A 10 -5.90 -2.81 -1.12
CA PHE A 10 -6.11 -2.97 0.32
C PHE A 10 -5.39 -4.16 0.88
N LYS A 11 -5.11 -5.15 0.05
CA LYS A 11 -4.29 -6.26 0.50
C LYS A 11 -2.91 -5.76 0.92
N ALA A 12 -2.39 -4.75 0.22
CA ALA A 12 -1.09 -4.20 0.56
C ALA A 12 -1.07 -3.57 1.94
N PHE A 13 -2.22 -3.12 2.44
CA PHE A 13 -2.30 -2.51 3.75
C PHE A 13 -2.75 -3.46 4.83
N CYS A 14 -2.85 -4.74 4.52
CA CYS A 14 -3.50 -5.69 5.42
C CYS A 14 -2.50 -6.52 6.22
N ASP A 15 -1.36 -5.98 6.55
CA ASP A 15 -0.34 -6.70 7.29
C ASP A 15 0.52 -5.71 8.05
N GLU A 16 0.85 -6.05 9.30
CA GLU A 16 1.64 -5.16 10.13
C GLU A 16 2.99 -4.85 9.52
N ASN A 17 3.64 -5.87 8.96
CA ASN A 17 4.95 -5.66 8.38
C ASN A 17 4.88 -4.78 7.15
N ARG A 18 3.85 -4.94 6.36
CA ARG A 18 3.70 -4.09 5.19
C ARG A 18 3.41 -2.66 5.57
N ILE A 19 2.63 -2.45 6.62
CA ILE A 19 2.41 -1.09 7.11
C ILE A 19 3.72 -0.50 7.62
N ARG A 20 4.52 -1.30 8.30
CA ARG A 20 5.81 -0.84 8.78
C ARG A 20 6.72 -0.44 7.62
N ILE A 21 6.69 -1.23 6.55
CA ILE A 21 7.45 -0.91 5.35
C ILE A 21 7.01 0.43 4.77
N LEU A 22 5.72 0.63 4.66
CA LEU A 22 5.21 1.88 4.11
C LEU A 22 5.63 3.07 4.96
N LYS A 23 5.62 2.92 6.27
CA LYS A 23 6.09 3.99 7.14
C LYS A 23 7.54 4.32 6.89
N MET A 24 8.36 3.30 6.66
CA MET A 24 9.76 3.54 6.37
C MET A 24 9.94 4.31 5.07
N LEU A 25 9.09 4.04 4.10
CA LEU A 25 9.21 4.66 2.79
C LEU A 25 8.67 6.08 2.76
N THR A 26 7.98 6.53 3.80
CA THR A 26 7.47 7.90 3.81
C THR A 26 8.58 8.93 3.83
N SER A 27 9.77 8.55 4.27
CA SER A 27 10.89 9.49 4.28
C SER A 27 11.69 9.43 2.98
N GLY A 28 11.28 8.63 2.03
CA GLY A 28 11.95 8.57 0.75
C GLY A 28 12.32 7.16 0.35
N GLU A 29 12.99 7.05 -0.78
CA GLU A 29 13.40 5.77 -1.31
C GLU A 29 14.33 5.04 -0.36
N LYS A 30 14.19 3.71 -0.29
CA LYS A 30 15.03 2.90 0.57
C LYS A 30 15.52 1.67 -0.17
N CYS A 31 16.74 1.27 0.14
CA CYS A 31 17.31 0.05 -0.38
C CYS A 31 16.76 -1.14 0.41
N ALA A 32 16.57 -2.25 -0.30
CA ALA A 32 16.06 -3.46 0.36
C ALA A 32 16.96 -3.92 1.50
N CYS A 33 18.27 -3.71 1.37
CA CYS A 33 19.17 -4.13 2.44
C CYS A 33 18.92 -3.37 3.73
N LYS A 34 18.59 -2.08 3.60
CA LYS A 34 18.30 -1.27 4.76
C LYS A 34 17.00 -1.72 5.41
N MET A 35 16.02 -2.07 4.58
CA MET A 35 14.74 -2.52 5.07
C MET A 35 14.87 -3.84 5.81
N LEU A 36 15.72 -4.74 5.32
CA LEU A 36 15.97 -6.00 6.01
C LEU A 36 16.54 -5.77 7.40
N GLU A 37 17.46 -4.84 7.52
CA GLU A 37 18.04 -4.54 8.81
C GLU A 37 16.99 -4.07 9.80
N GLU A 38 16.14 -3.16 9.36
CA GLU A 38 15.17 -2.57 10.28
C GLU A 38 14.05 -3.50 10.64
N LEU A 39 13.71 -4.42 9.74
CA LEU A 39 12.60 -5.32 10.00
C LEU A 39 13.02 -6.61 10.68
N ASN A 40 14.32 -6.86 10.77
CA ASN A 40 14.81 -8.11 11.35
C ASN A 40 14.23 -9.32 10.66
N GLY A 41 13.98 -9.20 9.37
CA GLY A 41 13.35 -10.28 8.64
C GLY A 41 14.32 -10.98 7.72
N THR A 42 13.80 -11.92 6.96
CA THR A 42 14.58 -12.61 5.97
C THR A 42 14.29 -12.03 4.60
N GLN A 43 15.20 -12.26 3.68
CA GLN A 43 15.02 -11.76 2.34
C GLN A 43 13.81 -12.34 1.62
N PRO A 44 13.54 -13.65 1.72
CA PRO A 44 12.32 -14.17 1.09
C PRO A 44 11.04 -13.56 1.64
N THR A 45 11.00 -13.31 2.94
CA THR A 45 9.82 -12.68 3.54
C THR A 45 9.65 -11.26 3.04
N LEU A 46 10.76 -10.51 3.00
CA LEU A 46 10.70 -9.15 2.48
C LEU A 46 10.26 -9.14 1.03
N SER A 47 10.82 -10.04 0.22
CA SER A 47 10.45 -10.11 -1.18
C SER A 47 8.97 -10.38 -1.36
N HIS A 48 8.41 -11.24 -0.51
CA HIS A 48 6.99 -11.54 -0.55
C HIS A 48 6.16 -10.30 -0.28
N HIS A 49 6.51 -9.56 0.75
CA HIS A 49 5.78 -8.34 1.09
C HIS A 49 5.93 -7.29 0.00
N MET A 50 7.14 -7.15 -0.55
CA MET A 50 7.35 -6.13 -1.56
C MET A 50 6.62 -6.46 -2.85
N LYS A 51 6.49 -7.76 -3.17
CA LYS A 51 5.72 -8.13 -4.35
C LYS A 51 4.27 -7.70 -4.20
N ILE A 52 3.69 -7.91 -3.03
CA ILE A 52 2.30 -7.52 -2.80
C ILE A 52 2.15 -6.01 -2.87
N LEU A 53 3.09 -5.28 -2.28
CA LEU A 53 3.05 -3.82 -2.31
C LEU A 53 3.21 -3.27 -3.73
N CYS A 54 4.13 -3.87 -4.49
CA CYS A 54 4.33 -3.42 -5.86
C CYS A 54 3.15 -3.78 -6.76
N ASP A 55 2.57 -4.95 -6.55
CA ASP A 55 1.40 -5.34 -7.34
C ASP A 55 0.23 -4.41 -7.10
N SER A 56 0.15 -3.82 -5.92
CA SER A 56 -0.92 -2.89 -5.62
C SER A 56 -0.75 -1.54 -6.32
N GLY A 57 0.46 -1.25 -6.78
CA GLY A 57 0.75 0.03 -7.39
C GLY A 57 1.13 1.13 -6.41
N VAL A 58 1.03 0.86 -5.12
CA VAL A 58 1.35 1.88 -4.12
C VAL A 58 2.85 2.07 -3.99
N VAL A 59 3.62 1.03 -4.25
CA VAL A 59 5.07 1.06 -4.16
C VAL A 59 5.65 0.70 -5.52
N VAL A 60 6.74 1.35 -5.88
CA VAL A 60 7.48 1.02 -7.09
C VAL A 60 8.90 0.65 -6.70
N GLY A 61 9.48 -0.25 -7.48
CA GLY A 61 10.85 -0.68 -7.22
C GLY A 61 11.71 -0.47 -8.45
N ARG A 62 12.96 -0.16 -8.22
CA ARG A 62 13.94 -0.11 -9.30
C ARG A 62 15.17 -0.84 -8.87
N LYS A 63 15.81 -1.48 -9.81
CA LYS A 63 17.01 -2.24 -9.51
C LYS A 63 18.23 -1.38 -9.75
N GLU A 64 19.12 -1.38 -8.79
CA GLU A 64 20.38 -0.68 -8.93
C GLU A 64 21.46 -1.54 -8.33
N GLY A 65 22.38 -2.01 -9.17
CA GLY A 65 23.36 -2.97 -8.73
C GLY A 65 22.68 -4.28 -8.41
N LYS A 66 22.99 -4.84 -7.26
CA LYS A 66 22.40 -6.09 -6.86
C LYS A 66 21.23 -5.92 -5.90
N TRP A 67 20.87 -4.70 -5.59
CA TRP A 67 19.80 -4.44 -4.64
C TRP A 67 18.66 -3.70 -5.28
N MET A 68 17.46 -4.02 -4.83
CA MET A 68 16.28 -3.26 -5.24
C MET A 68 16.13 -2.04 -4.34
N HIS A 69 15.65 -0.96 -4.92
CA HIS A 69 15.31 0.25 -4.19
C HIS A 69 13.84 0.51 -4.36
N TYR A 70 13.16 0.79 -3.27
CA TYR A 70 11.71 0.95 -3.28
C TYR A 70 11.31 2.34 -2.84
N SER A 71 10.22 2.83 -3.41
CA SER A 71 9.68 4.11 -3.01
C SER A 71 8.18 4.08 -3.19
N ILE A 72 7.50 5.00 -2.51
CA ILE A 72 6.05 5.11 -2.65
C ILE A 72 5.74 5.85 -3.93
N SER A 73 4.83 5.28 -4.72
CA SER A 73 4.36 5.94 -5.92
C SER A 73 3.32 6.98 -5.52
N SER A 74 3.57 8.24 -5.84
CA SER A 74 2.60 9.26 -5.49
C SER A 74 1.28 9.04 -6.21
N GLU A 75 1.34 8.56 -7.43
CA GLU A 75 0.13 8.26 -8.16
C GLU A 75 -0.60 7.07 -7.57
N GLY A 76 0.14 6.02 -7.21
CA GLY A 76 -0.47 4.86 -6.57
C GLY A 76 -1.07 5.18 -5.24
N ALA A 77 -0.40 6.02 -4.45
CA ALA A 77 -0.94 6.44 -3.17
C ALA A 77 -2.22 7.25 -3.35
N LYS A 78 -2.25 8.09 -4.37
CA LYS A 78 -3.44 8.89 -4.64
C LYS A 78 -4.62 8.00 -5.03
N ILE A 79 -4.36 7.00 -5.87
CA ILE A 79 -5.41 6.08 -6.27
C ILE A 79 -5.93 5.32 -5.07
N ALA A 80 -5.04 4.90 -4.17
CA ALA A 80 -5.46 4.17 -2.98
C ALA A 80 -6.36 5.04 -2.11
N ALA A 81 -5.96 6.28 -1.90
CA ALA A 81 -6.76 7.19 -1.08
C ALA A 81 -8.12 7.46 -1.70
N GLU A 82 -8.14 7.64 -3.02
CA GLU A 82 -9.40 7.88 -3.70
C GLU A 82 -10.30 6.66 -3.66
N SER A 83 -9.70 5.47 -3.78
CA SER A 83 -10.47 4.24 -3.70
C SER A 83 -11.16 4.11 -2.36
N LEU A 84 -10.42 4.39 -1.29
CA LEU A 84 -10.99 4.32 0.04
C LEU A 84 -12.12 5.33 0.19
N ALA A 85 -11.90 6.55 -0.27
CA ALA A 85 -12.91 7.59 -0.15
C ALA A 85 -14.18 7.20 -0.90
N LYS A 86 -14.03 6.66 -2.11
CA LYS A 86 -15.19 6.28 -2.91
C LYS A 86 -15.94 5.12 -2.31
N LEU A 87 -15.23 4.15 -1.76
CA LEU A 87 -15.89 2.97 -1.20
C LEU A 87 -16.64 3.28 0.07
N THR A 88 -16.24 4.32 0.77
CA THR A 88 -16.86 4.66 2.05
C THR A 88 -17.72 5.89 1.99
N ALA A 89 -17.88 6.47 0.82
CA ALA A 89 -18.75 7.64 0.67
C ALA A 89 -20.20 7.20 0.75
N VAL A 90 -20.93 7.79 1.67
CA VAL A 90 -22.33 7.47 1.80
C VAL A 90 -23.10 8.33 0.82
N ASN A 91 -23.72 7.68 -0.14
CA ASN A 91 -24.45 8.40 -1.15
C ASN A 91 -25.92 8.13 -0.96
N CYS A 92 -26.45 8.63 0.13
CA CYS A 92 -27.82 8.41 0.50
C CYS A 92 -28.64 9.56 -0.01
N GLY A 93 -29.67 9.28 -0.75
CA GLY A 93 -30.50 10.31 -1.30
C GLY A 93 -31.19 11.15 -0.24
N CYS A 94 -31.34 10.61 0.93
CA CYS A 94 -31.91 11.39 2.00
C CYS A 94 -30.82 11.88 2.90
N GLU A 95 -30.96 13.05 3.36
CA GLU A 95 -30.03 13.57 4.31
C GLU A 95 -30.26 13.04 5.65
N ASN A 96 -31.29 12.29 5.78
CA ASN A 96 -31.65 11.75 7.05
C ASN A 96 -30.65 10.69 7.43
N LYS A 97 -29.99 10.89 8.52
CA LYS A 97 -28.98 9.95 8.92
C LYS A 97 -29.51 8.64 9.34
N SER A 98 -30.77 8.63 9.77
CA SER A 98 -31.28 7.37 10.29
C SER A 98 -31.37 6.31 9.25
N CYS A 99 -31.45 6.63 8.00
CA CYS A 99 -31.48 5.56 7.01
C CYS A 99 -30.13 5.00 6.75
N CYS A 100 -29.08 5.64 7.21
CA CYS A 100 -27.77 5.15 7.00
C CYS A 100 -27.18 4.46 8.18
N GLU A 101 -27.79 4.62 9.33
CA GLU A 101 -27.20 4.05 10.44
C GLU A 101 -27.64 2.78 10.79
N LYS A 102 -27.51 2.34 11.00
CA LYS A 102 -28.09 1.31 11.30
C LYS A 102 -27.62 0.75 11.86
#